data_9a0dac83bb2404669d7df88bbb4445ae
#
_entry.id   9a0dac83bb2404669d7df88bbb4445ae
#
_cell.length_a   1.000
_cell.length_b   1.000
_cell.length_c   1.000
_cell.angle_alpha   90.00
_cell.angle_beta   90.00
_cell.angle_gamma   90.00
#
_symmetry.space_group_name_H-M   'P 1'
#
loop_
_entity.id
_entity.type
_entity.pdbx_description
1 polymer ?
#
loop_
_entity_poly.entity_id
_entity_poly.type
_entity_poly.pdbx_seq_one_letter_code
_entity_poly.pdbx_strand_id
1 'polypeptide(L)'
;MTDWEMESHVKPFVFGCVAVAVLLIAPASRAEEGLSLDGFLQSHVAARTGSIACSAGTECNYPAAELRGQIKAEGSHASGKAAFAARFDLVRDIALDETRLGARELYGDLISEKLTARAGRQIVTWGVGDLLFINDTFPKDWSAFFTGQPMQYLKLGSDAAKLNYYADAVNLEILVAGFRPDSLPDNRRFVFADPLPPGMPRRTVEPGNSAGELEASGKLSGYAGNWELAGYVSRTHYRSPAMRVGATEIVGAYPRLNAYGASLTGPLGKGVLSLEGGYYDSPEDRNGRDPSVENSQFRSLVGYSQQLWEDATLSGQLYGEWMRDYAAYRATLPAGFPAKDRVREVATLHFTQMFAHQAVTFNFFAFWGLSEKDRYFIPSLRYAFNDNLWAEIGANIFAGSRNGVFGSMQNNRNAYLTVRYAH
;
A
#
# COMPACT_ATOMS: atom_id res chain seq x y z
N MET A 1 36.93 -28.23 31.10
CA MET A 1 36.97 -29.30 30.10
C MET A 1 35.55 -29.71 29.90
N THR A 2 34.91 -29.12 28.88
CA THR A 2 33.82 -29.75 28.12
C THR A 2 33.33 -28.73 27.11
N ASP A 3 33.27 -29.18 25.94
CA ASP A 3 33.12 -28.52 24.65
C ASP A 3 31.84 -27.74 24.48
N TRP A 4 31.97 -26.51 23.95
CA TRP A 4 30.91 -25.73 23.37
C TRP A 4 30.92 -25.96 21.84
N GLU A 5 30.16 -26.93 21.37
CA GLU A 5 29.83 -27.01 19.97
C GLU A 5 28.62 -26.07 19.69
N MET A 6 28.92 -24.97 19.05
CA MET A 6 27.94 -24.03 18.50
C MET A 6 27.65 -24.47 17.08
N GLU A 7 26.66 -25.35 16.90
CA GLU A 7 26.14 -25.70 15.58
C GLU A 7 25.45 -24.47 14.94
N SER A 8 26.20 -23.80 14.10
CA SER A 8 25.68 -22.80 13.17
C SER A 8 24.97 -23.52 12.02
N HIS A 9 23.67 -23.76 12.16
CA HIS A 9 22.83 -24.14 11.01
C HIS A 9 22.61 -22.93 10.09
N VAL A 10 23.63 -22.51 9.38
CA VAL A 10 23.49 -21.71 8.17
C VAL A 10 23.02 -22.65 7.08
N LYS A 11 21.75 -22.59 6.70
CA LYS A 11 21.23 -23.30 5.53
C LYS A 11 21.84 -22.66 4.25
N PRO A 12 22.76 -23.32 3.53
CA PRO A 12 23.43 -22.72 2.36
C PRO A 12 22.63 -22.92 1.06
N PHE A 13 21.30 -22.67 1.07
CA PHE A 13 20.46 -23.07 -0.04
C PHE A 13 19.77 -21.93 -0.81
N VAL A 14 19.96 -20.66 -0.40
CA VAL A 14 19.20 -19.55 -1.00
C VAL A 14 19.82 -19.01 -2.31
N PHE A 15 21.11 -19.19 -2.52
CA PHE A 15 21.77 -18.67 -3.74
C PHE A 15 21.70 -19.62 -4.96
N GLY A 16 21.36 -20.88 -4.77
CA GLY A 16 21.34 -21.87 -5.85
C GLY A 16 20.03 -21.92 -6.67
N CYS A 17 18.91 -21.47 -6.11
CA CYS A 17 17.59 -21.60 -6.76
C CYS A 17 17.21 -20.43 -7.68
N VAL A 18 17.94 -19.33 -7.69
CA VAL A 18 17.63 -18.16 -8.54
C VAL A 18 17.93 -18.43 -10.04
N ALA A 19 18.78 -19.39 -10.35
CA ALA A 19 19.27 -19.59 -11.72
C ALA A 19 18.45 -20.58 -12.57
N VAL A 20 17.53 -21.36 -12.03
CA VAL A 20 16.92 -22.51 -12.76
C VAL A 20 15.49 -22.25 -13.25
N ALA A 21 14.78 -21.24 -12.76
CA ALA A 21 13.38 -20.97 -13.14
C ALA A 21 13.19 -20.19 -14.47
N VAL A 22 14.26 -19.78 -15.13
CA VAL A 22 14.19 -18.91 -16.34
C VAL A 22 13.92 -19.69 -17.64
N LEU A 23 13.89 -21.03 -17.63
CA LEU A 23 14.03 -21.82 -18.87
C LEU A 23 12.78 -22.50 -19.43
N LEU A 24 11.56 -22.26 -18.93
CA LEU A 24 10.39 -23.00 -19.39
C LEU A 24 9.14 -22.17 -19.72
N ILE A 25 9.26 -21.01 -20.33
CA ILE A 25 8.10 -20.39 -20.99
C ILE A 25 8.46 -20.12 -22.45
N ALA A 26 8.02 -21.02 -23.32
CA ALA A 26 8.07 -20.79 -24.76
C ALA A 26 7.12 -19.63 -25.14
N PRO A 27 7.48 -18.81 -26.13
CA PRO A 27 6.67 -17.65 -26.51
C PRO A 27 5.36 -18.12 -27.14
N ALA A 28 4.25 -17.80 -26.51
CA ALA A 28 2.92 -17.89 -27.10
C ALA A 28 2.42 -16.46 -27.42
N SER A 29 3.16 -15.73 -28.26
CA SER A 29 2.63 -14.51 -28.85
C SER A 29 1.79 -14.85 -30.06
N ARG A 30 0.50 -15.07 -29.89
CA ARG A 30 -0.50 -14.85 -30.91
C ARG A 30 -1.49 -13.83 -30.36
N ALA A 31 -1.27 -12.58 -30.73
CA ALA A 31 -2.31 -11.57 -30.68
C ALA A 31 -3.34 -11.95 -31.73
N GLU A 32 -4.38 -12.72 -31.36
CA GLU A 32 -5.64 -12.65 -32.08
C GLU A 32 -6.21 -11.25 -31.84
N GLU A 33 -6.77 -10.63 -32.90
CA GLU A 33 -7.39 -9.30 -32.78
C GLU A 33 -8.33 -9.26 -31.55
N GLY A 34 -7.95 -8.48 -30.53
CA GLY A 34 -8.75 -8.27 -29.33
C GLY A 34 -8.32 -8.97 -28.04
N LEU A 35 -7.32 -9.86 -28.03
CA LEU A 35 -6.82 -10.52 -26.82
C LEU A 35 -5.31 -10.36 -26.69
N SER A 36 -4.84 -9.82 -25.56
CA SER A 36 -3.43 -9.86 -25.15
C SER A 36 -3.23 -10.82 -23.99
N LEU A 37 -2.10 -11.53 -24.01
CA LEU A 37 -1.67 -12.40 -22.94
C LEU A 37 -0.22 -12.04 -22.59
N ASP A 38 -0.01 -11.50 -21.40
CA ASP A 38 1.27 -11.07 -20.88
C ASP A 38 1.55 -11.74 -19.54
N GLY A 39 2.80 -11.73 -19.11
CA GLY A 39 3.14 -12.28 -17.81
C GLY A 39 4.55 -11.96 -17.39
N PHE A 40 4.88 -12.34 -16.16
CA PHE A 40 6.25 -12.23 -15.66
C PHE A 40 6.55 -13.27 -14.60
N LEU A 41 7.83 -13.54 -14.43
CA LEU A 41 8.40 -14.21 -13.28
C LEU A 41 9.23 -13.22 -12.47
N GLN A 42 9.05 -13.23 -11.15
CA GLN A 42 9.77 -12.36 -10.24
C GLN A 42 10.32 -13.15 -9.07
N SER A 43 11.57 -12.88 -8.71
CA SER A 43 12.16 -13.24 -7.43
C SER A 43 12.30 -11.97 -6.60
N HIS A 44 11.93 -12.04 -5.32
CA HIS A 44 12.09 -10.95 -4.37
C HIS A 44 12.60 -11.50 -3.05
N VAL A 45 13.71 -10.95 -2.56
CA VAL A 45 14.29 -11.32 -1.27
C VAL A 45 14.59 -10.03 -0.50
N ALA A 46 14.06 -9.92 0.71
CA ALA A 46 14.42 -8.89 1.66
C ALA A 46 15.11 -9.54 2.86
N ALA A 47 16.29 -9.07 3.22
CA ALA A 47 17.08 -9.55 4.35
C ALA A 47 17.22 -8.45 5.40
N ARG A 48 17.07 -8.78 6.68
CA ARG A 48 17.30 -7.82 7.76
C ARG A 48 18.76 -7.38 7.81
N THR A 49 18.97 -6.09 8.10
CA THR A 49 20.33 -5.50 8.16
C THR A 49 20.89 -5.44 9.59
N GLY A 50 20.26 -6.10 10.55
CA GLY A 50 20.74 -6.16 11.94
C GLY A 50 20.32 -7.44 12.62
N SER A 51 21.12 -7.91 13.57
CA SER A 51 20.74 -9.02 14.45
C SER A 51 19.72 -8.56 15.48
N ILE A 52 18.63 -9.28 15.60
CA ILE A 52 17.57 -9.03 16.57
C ILE A 52 17.20 -10.34 17.29
N ALA A 53 16.73 -10.22 18.52
CA ALA A 53 16.08 -11.34 19.19
C ALA A 53 14.68 -11.48 18.64
N CYS A 54 14.36 -12.63 18.08
CA CYS A 54 13.03 -12.93 17.55
C CYS A 54 12.24 -13.81 18.50
N SER A 55 10.94 -13.64 18.49
CA SER A 55 10.03 -14.56 19.15
C SER A 55 9.94 -15.89 18.40
N ALA A 56 9.58 -16.96 19.07
CA ALA A 56 9.30 -18.23 18.41
C ALA A 56 8.19 -18.05 17.36
N GLY A 57 8.41 -18.57 16.16
CA GLY A 57 7.49 -18.45 15.01
C GLY A 57 7.66 -17.18 14.16
N THR A 58 8.60 -16.28 14.51
CA THR A 58 8.94 -15.13 13.65
C THR A 58 10.10 -15.47 12.74
N GLU A 59 9.98 -15.16 11.43
CA GLU A 59 11.12 -15.24 10.50
C GLU A 59 12.08 -14.09 10.78
N CYS A 60 13.25 -14.45 11.32
CA CYS A 60 14.23 -13.49 11.81
C CYS A 60 15.06 -12.82 10.73
N ASN A 61 15.44 -13.56 9.70
CA ASN A 61 16.46 -13.13 8.77
C ASN A 61 15.87 -12.52 7.49
N TYR A 62 14.79 -13.10 7.03
CA TYR A 62 14.17 -12.78 5.71
C TYR A 62 12.71 -12.38 5.87
N PRO A 63 12.39 -11.09 6.11
CA PRO A 63 10.99 -10.64 6.17
C PRO A 63 10.25 -10.87 4.86
N ALA A 64 10.94 -11.08 3.73
CA ALA A 64 10.37 -11.60 2.51
C ALA A 64 11.38 -12.47 1.76
N ALA A 65 10.94 -13.61 1.23
CA ALA A 65 11.66 -14.43 0.26
C ALA A 65 10.60 -15.09 -0.64
N GLU A 66 10.35 -14.51 -1.82
CA GLU A 66 9.21 -14.88 -2.65
C GLU A 66 9.62 -15.14 -4.10
N LEU A 67 8.99 -16.17 -4.68
CA LEU A 67 8.92 -16.37 -6.12
C LEU A 67 7.48 -16.11 -6.57
N ARG A 68 7.31 -15.27 -7.56
CA ARG A 68 6.00 -14.89 -8.08
C ARG A 68 5.94 -15.08 -9.58
N GLY A 69 4.92 -15.82 -10.03
CA GLY A 69 4.48 -15.82 -11.41
C GLY A 69 3.19 -15.02 -11.54
N GLN A 70 3.11 -14.13 -12.51
CA GLN A 70 1.87 -13.44 -12.87
C GLN A 70 1.49 -13.75 -14.30
N ILE A 71 0.21 -14.00 -14.51
CA ILE A 71 -0.40 -14.06 -15.84
C ILE A 71 -1.44 -12.94 -15.91
N LYS A 72 -1.40 -12.20 -17.01
CA LYS A 72 -2.33 -11.12 -17.34
C LYS A 72 -2.99 -11.43 -18.67
N ALA A 73 -4.30 -11.45 -18.72
CA ALA A 73 -5.10 -11.51 -19.92
C ALA A 73 -5.99 -10.29 -20.01
N GLU A 74 -5.96 -9.58 -21.12
CA GLU A 74 -6.85 -8.45 -21.40
C GLU A 74 -7.45 -8.62 -22.79
N GLY A 75 -8.74 -8.26 -22.92
CA GLY A 75 -9.41 -8.37 -24.19
C GLY A 75 -10.56 -7.39 -24.34
N SER A 76 -10.90 -7.10 -25.58
CA SER A 76 -12.04 -6.28 -25.93
C SER A 76 -12.87 -6.91 -27.06
N HIS A 77 -14.17 -6.73 -26.98
CA HIS A 77 -15.08 -7.11 -28.07
C HIS A 77 -14.85 -6.23 -29.29
N ALA A 78 -14.97 -6.78 -30.50
CA ALA A 78 -14.74 -6.07 -31.77
C ALA A 78 -15.53 -4.75 -31.91
N SER A 79 -16.69 -4.62 -31.26
CA SER A 79 -17.46 -3.36 -31.21
C SER A 79 -16.86 -2.27 -30.31
N GLY A 80 -15.84 -2.58 -29.51
CA GLY A 80 -15.29 -1.70 -28.47
C GLY A 80 -16.24 -1.44 -27.27
N LYS A 81 -17.42 -2.07 -27.24
CA LYS A 81 -18.43 -1.81 -26.20
C LYS A 81 -18.30 -2.69 -24.96
N ALA A 82 -17.42 -3.66 -24.98
CA ALA A 82 -17.12 -4.52 -23.84
C ALA A 82 -15.63 -4.82 -23.79
N ALA A 83 -15.04 -4.89 -22.58
CA ALA A 83 -13.66 -5.28 -22.34
C ALA A 83 -13.56 -6.08 -21.03
N PHE A 84 -12.46 -6.80 -20.86
CA PHE A 84 -12.15 -7.47 -19.60
C PHE A 84 -10.65 -7.42 -19.30
N ALA A 85 -10.31 -7.55 -18.03
CA ALA A 85 -8.95 -7.80 -17.59
C ALA A 85 -8.95 -8.85 -16.49
N ALA A 86 -7.97 -9.75 -16.57
CA ALA A 86 -7.72 -10.78 -15.56
C ALA A 86 -6.22 -10.84 -15.25
N ARG A 87 -5.85 -10.69 -13.96
CA ARG A 87 -4.46 -10.80 -13.47
C ARG A 87 -4.43 -11.76 -12.30
N PHE A 88 -3.68 -12.84 -12.46
CA PHE A 88 -3.52 -13.87 -11.44
C PHE A 88 -2.06 -13.94 -11.00
N ASP A 89 -1.84 -13.96 -9.70
CA ASP A 89 -0.54 -14.17 -9.07
C ASP A 89 -0.47 -15.55 -8.45
N LEU A 90 0.55 -16.33 -8.82
CA LEU A 90 1.00 -17.51 -8.08
C LEU A 90 2.26 -17.10 -7.30
N VAL A 91 2.19 -17.16 -5.98
CA VAL A 91 3.29 -16.76 -5.09
C VAL A 91 3.71 -17.93 -4.24
N ARG A 92 4.98 -18.32 -4.35
CA ARG A 92 5.65 -19.20 -3.40
C ARG A 92 6.43 -18.31 -2.42
N ASP A 93 5.98 -18.28 -1.20
CA ASP A 93 6.64 -17.62 -0.09
C ASP A 93 7.55 -18.62 0.62
N ILE A 94 8.86 -18.47 0.42
CA ILE A 94 9.87 -19.37 0.95
C ILE A 94 10.11 -19.10 2.44
N ALA A 95 10.01 -17.82 2.85
CA ALA A 95 10.21 -17.42 4.24
C ALA A 95 9.17 -18.02 5.18
N LEU A 96 7.91 -18.10 4.75
CA LEU A 96 6.81 -18.64 5.54
C LEU A 96 6.38 -20.06 5.12
N ASP A 97 7.03 -20.65 4.11
CA ASP A 97 6.69 -21.97 3.54
C ASP A 97 5.24 -22.05 3.03
N GLU A 98 4.74 -20.97 2.41
CA GLU A 98 3.36 -20.88 1.92
C GLU A 98 3.33 -20.77 0.39
N THR A 99 2.27 -21.31 -0.22
CA THR A 99 1.96 -21.09 -1.64
C THR A 99 0.57 -20.51 -1.77
N ARG A 100 0.43 -19.41 -2.50
CA ARG A 100 -0.82 -18.69 -2.67
C ARG A 100 -1.09 -18.44 -4.15
N LEU A 101 -2.31 -18.75 -4.58
CA LEU A 101 -2.85 -18.36 -5.88
C LEU A 101 -3.97 -17.37 -5.64
N GLY A 102 -3.95 -16.23 -6.30
CA GLY A 102 -4.96 -15.21 -6.13
C GLY A 102 -5.19 -14.35 -7.36
N ALA A 103 -6.43 -13.93 -7.55
CA ALA A 103 -6.76 -12.90 -8.53
C ALA A 103 -6.39 -11.54 -7.94
N ARG A 104 -5.44 -10.86 -8.58
CA ARG A 104 -5.09 -9.48 -8.27
C ARG A 104 -6.12 -8.51 -8.83
N GLU A 105 -6.54 -8.74 -10.09
CA GLU A 105 -7.64 -8.06 -10.76
C GLU A 105 -8.41 -9.07 -11.61
N LEU A 106 -9.72 -8.94 -11.65
CA LEU A 106 -10.61 -9.74 -12.47
C LEU A 106 -11.92 -8.97 -12.65
N TYR A 107 -12.05 -8.26 -13.76
CA TYR A 107 -13.23 -7.42 -14.02
C TYR A 107 -13.63 -7.39 -15.48
N GLY A 108 -14.90 -7.01 -15.72
CA GLY A 108 -15.43 -6.71 -17.02
C GLY A 108 -15.94 -5.26 -17.09
N ASP A 109 -15.83 -4.67 -18.27
CA ASP A 109 -16.29 -3.33 -18.62
C ASP A 109 -17.40 -3.39 -19.66
N LEU A 110 -18.44 -2.57 -19.45
CA LEU A 110 -19.40 -2.18 -20.48
C LEU A 110 -19.20 -0.70 -20.79
N ILE A 111 -18.94 -0.39 -22.05
CA ILE A 111 -18.46 0.93 -22.49
C ILE A 111 -19.46 1.53 -23.48
N SER A 112 -19.85 2.78 -23.24
CA SER A 112 -20.57 3.63 -24.20
C SER A 112 -19.90 5.00 -24.29
N GLU A 113 -20.40 5.90 -25.14
CA GLU A 113 -19.79 7.22 -25.37
C GLU A 113 -19.57 8.03 -24.08
N LYS A 114 -20.54 8.00 -23.16
CA LYS A 114 -20.51 8.80 -21.93
C LYS A 114 -20.51 7.97 -20.65
N LEU A 115 -20.57 6.65 -20.77
CA LEU A 115 -20.72 5.80 -19.60
C LEU A 115 -19.84 4.56 -19.70
N THR A 116 -19.11 4.27 -18.61
CA THR A 116 -18.41 2.99 -18.44
C THR A 116 -18.86 2.36 -17.13
N ALA A 117 -19.39 1.14 -17.22
CA ALA A 117 -19.74 0.33 -16.05
C ALA A 117 -18.71 -0.80 -15.93
N ARG A 118 -18.07 -0.92 -14.76
CA ARG A 118 -17.10 -1.96 -14.44
C ARG A 118 -17.59 -2.79 -13.27
N ALA A 119 -17.47 -4.11 -13.35
CA ALA A 119 -17.77 -5.01 -12.23
C ALA A 119 -16.70 -6.07 -12.07
N GLY A 120 -16.34 -6.35 -10.82
CA GLY A 120 -15.33 -7.35 -10.44
C GLY A 120 -14.21 -6.79 -9.58
N ARG A 121 -13.16 -7.59 -9.39
CA ARG A 121 -11.98 -7.20 -8.60
C ARG A 121 -11.13 -6.22 -9.36
N GLN A 122 -10.94 -5.03 -8.81
CA GLN A 122 -10.24 -3.93 -9.45
C GLN A 122 -9.44 -3.10 -8.43
N ILE A 123 -8.30 -2.58 -8.86
CA ILE A 123 -7.51 -1.63 -8.07
C ILE A 123 -8.05 -0.24 -8.34
N VAL A 124 -8.41 0.48 -7.28
CA VAL A 124 -8.90 1.86 -7.34
C VAL A 124 -7.88 2.78 -6.67
N THR A 125 -7.68 3.96 -7.26
CA THR A 125 -6.75 4.96 -6.74
C THR A 125 -7.38 6.34 -6.85
N TRP A 126 -7.47 7.04 -5.73
CA TRP A 126 -7.93 8.43 -5.66
C TRP A 126 -6.90 9.30 -4.91
N GLY A 127 -7.13 10.61 -4.90
CA GLY A 127 -6.24 11.56 -4.26
C GLY A 127 -5.01 11.91 -5.10
N VAL A 128 -4.17 12.80 -4.59
CA VAL A 128 -3.00 13.35 -5.28
C VAL A 128 -1.70 13.21 -4.48
N GLY A 129 -1.78 12.67 -3.26
CA GLY A 129 -0.61 12.43 -2.40
C GLY A 129 0.27 11.30 -2.92
N ASP A 130 1.60 11.48 -2.86
CA ASP A 130 2.60 10.45 -3.16
C ASP A 130 2.94 9.71 -1.86
N LEU A 131 2.45 8.46 -1.74
CA LEU A 131 2.55 7.61 -0.54
C LEU A 131 1.94 8.18 0.76
N LEU A 132 1.20 9.27 0.66
CA LEU A 132 0.36 9.83 1.72
C LEU A 132 -1.08 9.85 1.23
N PHE A 133 -1.98 9.19 1.95
CA PHE A 133 -3.34 8.87 1.47
C PHE A 133 -4.37 9.59 2.31
N ILE A 134 -5.09 10.55 1.69
CA ILE A 134 -6.22 11.24 2.32
C ILE A 134 -7.53 10.75 1.72
N ASN A 135 -7.72 10.93 0.40
CA ASN A 135 -8.96 10.50 -0.27
C ASN A 135 -8.86 9.10 -0.89
N ASP A 136 -7.68 8.47 -0.85
CA ASP A 136 -7.47 7.08 -1.23
C ASP A 136 -7.72 6.17 -0.01
N THR A 137 -8.99 5.90 0.29
CA THR A 137 -9.42 5.05 1.41
C THR A 137 -9.47 3.56 1.04
N PHE A 138 -8.94 3.17 -0.11
CA PHE A 138 -8.96 1.79 -0.63
C PHE A 138 -7.86 0.94 0.02
N PRO A 139 -8.01 -0.40 0.03
CA PRO A 139 -7.13 -1.30 0.76
C PRO A 139 -5.70 -1.33 0.21
N LYS A 140 -4.72 -1.48 1.12
CA LYS A 140 -3.28 -1.47 0.84
C LYS A 140 -2.56 -2.65 1.48
N ASP A 141 -1.46 -3.08 0.87
CA ASP A 141 -0.53 -4.07 1.40
C ASP A 141 0.71 -3.39 1.99
N TRP A 142 0.63 -3.07 3.27
CA TRP A 142 1.73 -2.47 4.01
C TRP A 142 2.87 -3.48 4.28
N SER A 143 2.55 -4.78 4.36
CA SER A 143 3.57 -5.82 4.49
C SER A 143 4.46 -5.87 3.24
N ALA A 144 3.86 -5.83 2.04
CA ALA A 144 4.59 -5.73 0.79
C ALA A 144 5.42 -4.44 0.70
N PHE A 145 4.86 -3.32 1.13
CA PHE A 145 5.55 -2.02 1.12
C PHE A 145 6.79 -2.00 2.02
N PHE A 146 6.67 -2.45 3.27
CA PHE A 146 7.79 -2.44 4.23
C PHE A 146 8.83 -3.53 3.98
N THR A 147 8.58 -4.45 3.07
CA THR A 147 9.59 -5.42 2.61
C THR A 147 10.23 -5.01 1.29
N GLY A 148 9.85 -3.88 0.68
CA GLY A 148 10.43 -3.38 -0.56
C GLY A 148 9.92 -4.08 -1.83
N GLN A 149 8.75 -4.71 -1.77
CA GLN A 149 8.07 -5.21 -2.97
C GLN A 149 7.83 -4.03 -3.95
N PRO A 150 7.82 -4.28 -5.27
CA PRO A 150 7.47 -3.25 -6.24
C PRO A 150 6.19 -2.51 -5.89
N MET A 151 6.17 -1.18 -6.07
CA MET A 151 5.07 -0.28 -5.65
C MET A 151 3.68 -0.70 -6.13
N GLN A 152 3.60 -1.41 -7.25
CA GLN A 152 2.32 -1.96 -7.72
C GLN A 152 1.64 -2.85 -6.66
N TYR A 153 2.41 -3.51 -5.76
CA TYR A 153 1.86 -4.39 -4.72
C TYR A 153 1.38 -3.65 -3.48
N LEU A 154 1.68 -2.36 -3.35
CA LEU A 154 1.11 -1.57 -2.26
C LEU A 154 -0.42 -1.49 -2.32
N LYS A 155 -1.03 -1.51 -3.52
CA LYS A 155 -2.49 -1.41 -3.66
C LYS A 155 -3.12 -2.78 -3.87
N LEU A 156 -4.17 -3.04 -3.11
CA LEU A 156 -4.97 -4.25 -3.19
C LEU A 156 -6.23 -4.01 -4.02
N GLY A 157 -6.68 -5.01 -4.77
CA GLY A 157 -7.94 -4.94 -5.50
C GLY A 157 -9.15 -5.05 -4.58
N SER A 158 -10.20 -4.29 -4.85
CA SER A 158 -11.52 -4.40 -4.19
C SER A 158 -12.51 -5.10 -5.13
N ASP A 159 -13.36 -5.97 -4.58
CA ASP A 159 -14.49 -6.53 -5.31
C ASP A 159 -15.61 -5.49 -5.35
N ALA A 160 -15.82 -4.88 -6.51
CA ALA A 160 -16.63 -3.68 -6.64
C ALA A 160 -17.39 -3.60 -7.96
N ALA A 161 -18.51 -2.86 -7.92
CA ALA A 161 -19.16 -2.29 -9.10
C ALA A 161 -18.83 -0.79 -9.16
N LYS A 162 -18.36 -0.32 -10.31
CA LYS A 162 -17.98 1.06 -10.57
C LYS A 162 -18.68 1.60 -11.80
N LEU A 163 -19.20 2.82 -11.71
CA LEU A 163 -19.82 3.55 -12.79
C LEU A 163 -19.07 4.86 -13.00
N ASN A 164 -18.59 5.08 -14.21
CA ASN A 164 -18.01 6.36 -14.65
C ASN A 164 -18.94 7.01 -15.65
N TYR A 165 -19.32 8.25 -15.39
CA TYR A 165 -20.07 9.10 -16.30
C TYR A 165 -19.23 10.30 -16.73
N TYR A 166 -19.01 10.43 -18.02
CA TYR A 166 -18.19 11.48 -18.65
C TYR A 166 -19.11 12.53 -19.26
N ALA A 167 -19.27 13.67 -18.58
CA ALA A 167 -19.88 14.85 -19.15
C ALA A 167 -18.81 15.80 -19.72
N ASP A 168 -19.23 16.81 -20.48
CA ASP A 168 -18.31 17.68 -21.20
C ASP A 168 -17.35 18.45 -20.26
N ALA A 169 -17.82 18.84 -19.07
CA ALA A 169 -17.06 19.63 -18.10
C ALA A 169 -16.63 18.86 -16.85
N VAL A 170 -17.30 17.75 -16.54
CA VAL A 170 -17.09 17.00 -15.29
C VAL A 170 -17.18 15.50 -15.50
N ASN A 171 -16.45 14.76 -14.70
CA ASN A 171 -16.51 13.30 -14.63
C ASN A 171 -17.06 12.89 -13.26
N LEU A 172 -18.03 12.00 -13.25
CA LEU A 172 -18.57 11.39 -12.03
C LEU A 172 -18.17 9.93 -11.99
N GLU A 173 -17.54 9.51 -10.91
CA GLU A 173 -17.25 8.11 -10.61
C GLU A 173 -18.02 7.71 -9.34
N ILE A 174 -18.77 6.62 -9.41
CA ILE A 174 -19.48 6.00 -8.29
C ILE A 174 -18.99 4.58 -8.14
N LEU A 175 -18.68 4.18 -6.91
CA LEU A 175 -18.19 2.86 -6.58
C LEU A 175 -19.01 2.27 -5.43
N VAL A 176 -19.38 1.00 -5.55
CA VAL A 176 -19.92 0.19 -4.45
C VAL A 176 -19.07 -1.06 -4.33
N ALA A 177 -18.54 -1.34 -3.14
CA ALA A 177 -17.58 -2.41 -2.91
C ALA A 177 -17.92 -3.22 -1.65
N GLY A 178 -17.51 -4.49 -1.64
CA GLY A 178 -17.35 -5.25 -0.42
C GLY A 178 -16.15 -4.76 0.40
N PHE A 179 -16.21 -4.92 1.72
CA PHE A 179 -15.09 -4.59 2.60
C PHE A 179 -13.87 -5.48 2.30
N ARG A 180 -12.70 -4.89 2.36
CA ARG A 180 -11.41 -5.58 2.37
C ARG A 180 -10.45 -4.85 3.29
N PRO A 181 -9.83 -5.51 4.30
CA PRO A 181 -8.85 -4.88 5.17
C PRO A 181 -7.53 -4.59 4.46
N ASP A 182 -6.72 -3.73 5.06
CA ASP A 182 -5.31 -3.62 4.72
C ASP A 182 -4.57 -4.91 5.13
N SER A 183 -3.55 -5.29 4.36
CA SER A 183 -2.56 -6.29 4.77
C SER A 183 -1.52 -5.58 5.65
N LEU A 184 -1.66 -5.75 6.95
CA LEU A 184 -0.77 -5.12 7.94
C LEU A 184 0.45 -5.99 8.23
N PRO A 185 1.60 -5.39 8.62
CA PRO A 185 2.72 -6.14 9.17
C PRO A 185 2.29 -7.04 10.33
N ASP A 186 2.64 -8.31 10.27
CA ASP A 186 2.33 -9.31 11.28
C ASP A 186 3.59 -9.88 11.97
N ASN A 187 3.41 -10.54 13.12
CA ASN A 187 4.50 -11.07 13.93
C ASN A 187 5.28 -12.21 13.26
N ARG A 188 4.78 -12.79 12.18
CA ARG A 188 5.49 -13.86 11.45
C ARG A 188 6.66 -13.31 10.64
N ARG A 189 6.56 -12.02 10.23
CA ARG A 189 7.56 -11.35 9.39
C ARG A 189 8.21 -10.15 10.06
N PHE A 190 7.54 -9.52 11.02
CA PHE A 190 7.95 -8.25 11.59
C PHE A 190 8.09 -8.33 13.11
N VAL A 191 9.02 -7.57 13.63
CA VAL A 191 9.27 -7.45 15.07
C VAL A 191 8.90 -6.05 15.53
N PHE A 192 7.87 -5.93 16.32
CA PHE A 192 7.39 -4.68 16.91
C PHE A 192 6.87 -4.91 18.33
N ALA A 193 6.83 -3.84 19.11
CA ALA A 193 6.22 -3.88 20.44
C ALA A 193 4.70 -3.99 20.30
N ASP A 194 4.14 -4.98 20.94
CA ASP A 194 2.70 -5.17 21.00
C ASP A 194 2.19 -4.69 22.37
N PRO A 195 1.38 -3.62 22.43
CA PRO A 195 0.87 -3.09 23.70
C PRO A 195 -0.26 -3.92 24.30
N LEU A 196 -0.77 -4.91 23.56
CA LEU A 196 -1.88 -5.74 24.00
C LEU A 196 -1.40 -6.89 24.92
N PRO A 197 -2.23 -7.38 25.85
CA PRO A 197 -1.88 -8.46 26.75
C PRO A 197 -1.33 -9.69 26.02
N PRO A 198 -0.14 -10.19 26.38
CA PRO A 198 0.43 -11.38 25.75
C PRO A 198 -0.37 -12.65 26.11
N GLY A 199 -0.42 -13.60 25.17
CA GLY A 199 -1.04 -14.91 25.39
C GLY A 199 -2.57 -14.94 25.35
N MET A 200 -3.25 -13.80 25.21
CA MET A 200 -4.70 -13.78 24.99
C MET A 200 -5.02 -14.15 23.53
N PRO A 201 -6.01 -15.05 23.31
CA PRO A 201 -6.52 -15.33 21.97
C PRO A 201 -6.98 -14.05 21.27
N ARG A 202 -6.72 -13.96 19.96
CA ARG A 202 -7.09 -12.80 19.13
C ARG A 202 -7.90 -13.26 17.95
N ARG A 203 -8.96 -12.54 17.65
CA ARG A 203 -9.71 -12.68 16.40
C ARG A 203 -10.11 -11.34 15.85
N THR A 204 -10.26 -11.27 14.55
CA THR A 204 -10.84 -10.11 13.86
C THR A 204 -12.22 -10.48 13.33
N VAL A 205 -13.14 -9.52 13.37
CA VAL A 205 -14.47 -9.61 12.79
C VAL A 205 -14.56 -8.59 11.68
N GLU A 206 -14.63 -9.08 10.46
CA GLU A 206 -14.79 -8.23 9.28
C GLU A 206 -16.27 -7.87 9.07
N PRO A 207 -16.55 -6.68 8.51
CA PRO A 207 -17.88 -6.34 8.02
C PRO A 207 -18.39 -7.38 7.04
N GLY A 208 -19.67 -7.69 7.08
CA GLY A 208 -20.29 -8.63 6.15
C GLY A 208 -20.56 -8.01 4.78
N ASN A 209 -21.29 -8.79 3.94
CA ASN A 209 -21.68 -8.34 2.60
C ASN A 209 -23.17 -7.95 2.54
N SER A 210 -23.80 -7.65 3.66
CA SER A 210 -25.16 -7.10 3.65
C SER A 210 -25.18 -5.70 3.05
N ALA A 211 -26.30 -5.29 2.47
CA ALA A 211 -26.43 -3.96 1.84
C ALA A 211 -26.08 -2.80 2.79
N GLY A 212 -26.26 -2.98 4.10
CA GLY A 212 -25.91 -1.99 5.12
C GLY A 212 -24.41 -1.89 5.43
N GLU A 213 -23.64 -2.91 5.06
CA GLU A 213 -22.18 -3.02 5.32
C GLU A 213 -21.35 -2.81 4.05
N LEU A 214 -22.00 -2.80 2.86
CA LEU A 214 -21.31 -2.41 1.64
C LEU A 214 -20.77 -0.98 1.75
N GLU A 215 -19.62 -0.77 1.17
CA GLU A 215 -18.97 0.52 1.07
C GLU A 215 -19.43 1.25 -0.18
N ALA A 216 -19.66 2.55 -0.08
CA ALA A 216 -20.07 3.39 -1.21
C ALA A 216 -19.17 4.63 -1.27
N SER A 217 -18.67 4.93 -2.46
CA SER A 217 -17.77 6.06 -2.67
C SER A 217 -18.13 6.79 -3.96
N GLY A 218 -17.94 8.11 -3.98
CA GLY A 218 -18.17 8.97 -5.13
C GLY A 218 -17.03 9.96 -5.32
N LYS A 219 -16.62 10.19 -6.57
CA LYS A 219 -15.70 11.22 -7.00
C LYS A 219 -16.32 12.04 -8.09
N LEU A 220 -16.31 13.35 -7.92
CA LEU A 220 -16.65 14.32 -8.98
C LEU A 220 -15.37 15.08 -9.31
N SER A 221 -14.96 15.09 -10.58
CA SER A 221 -13.75 15.79 -11.00
C SER A 221 -13.97 16.56 -12.29
N GLY A 222 -13.16 17.59 -12.51
CA GLY A 222 -13.20 18.42 -13.71
C GLY A 222 -12.02 19.38 -13.78
N TYR A 223 -11.97 20.17 -14.83
CA TYR A 223 -10.90 21.11 -15.10
C TYR A 223 -11.39 22.55 -15.07
N ALA A 224 -10.63 23.43 -14.42
CA ALA A 224 -10.77 24.87 -14.53
C ALA A 224 -9.45 25.44 -15.10
N GLY A 225 -9.44 25.71 -16.39
CA GLY A 225 -8.21 25.97 -17.13
C GLY A 225 -7.26 24.78 -17.09
N ASN A 226 -6.05 24.97 -16.56
CA ASN A 226 -5.03 23.90 -16.43
C ASN A 226 -5.06 23.23 -15.04
N TRP A 227 -6.06 23.51 -14.22
CA TRP A 227 -6.18 22.95 -12.87
C TRP A 227 -7.24 21.86 -12.83
N GLU A 228 -6.86 20.67 -12.35
CA GLU A 228 -7.81 19.62 -12.02
C GLU A 228 -8.33 19.82 -10.59
N LEU A 229 -9.64 19.80 -10.45
CA LEU A 229 -10.33 19.80 -9.17
C LEU A 229 -11.09 18.50 -9.00
N ALA A 230 -11.08 17.96 -7.78
CA ALA A 230 -11.91 16.82 -7.46
C ALA A 230 -12.51 16.94 -6.06
N GLY A 231 -13.77 16.48 -5.92
CA GLY A 231 -14.44 16.28 -4.66
C GLY A 231 -14.69 14.78 -4.42
N TYR A 232 -14.62 14.35 -3.17
CA TYR A 232 -14.69 12.96 -2.77
C TYR A 232 -15.67 12.78 -1.61
N VAL A 233 -16.41 11.69 -1.65
CA VAL A 233 -17.24 11.22 -0.54
C VAL A 233 -17.12 9.71 -0.44
N SER A 234 -16.95 9.18 0.77
CA SER A 234 -16.89 7.75 1.00
C SER A 234 -17.60 7.39 2.31
N ARG A 235 -18.46 6.39 2.24
CA ARG A 235 -18.96 5.64 3.39
C ARG A 235 -18.29 4.29 3.37
N THR A 236 -17.34 4.09 4.25
CA THR A 236 -16.42 2.95 4.26
C THR A 236 -16.13 2.51 5.70
N HIS A 237 -15.08 1.73 5.90
CA HIS A 237 -14.56 1.34 7.21
C HIS A 237 -13.08 1.72 7.30
N TYR A 238 -12.58 1.92 8.51
CA TYR A 238 -11.15 1.96 8.75
C TYR A 238 -10.53 0.63 8.33
N ARG A 239 -9.38 0.66 7.67
CA ARG A 239 -8.71 -0.54 7.11
C ARG A 239 -7.90 -1.31 8.15
N SER A 240 -7.64 -0.70 9.30
CA SER A 240 -7.00 -1.34 10.45
C SER A 240 -8.03 -1.63 11.54
N PRO A 241 -7.96 -2.79 12.21
CA PRO A 241 -8.95 -3.14 13.22
C PRO A 241 -8.75 -2.34 14.51
N ALA A 242 -9.85 -1.90 15.11
CA ALA A 242 -9.93 -1.41 16.48
C ALA A 242 -9.89 -2.60 17.44
N MET A 243 -8.78 -2.78 18.16
CA MET A 243 -8.57 -3.92 19.04
C MET A 243 -9.14 -3.63 20.44
N ARG A 244 -10.09 -4.43 20.88
CA ARG A 244 -10.71 -4.33 22.23
C ARG A 244 -10.34 -5.53 23.08
N VAL A 245 -9.81 -5.26 24.26
CA VAL A 245 -9.43 -6.29 25.22
C VAL A 245 -10.68 -6.69 26.01
N GLY A 246 -11.16 -7.92 25.81
CA GLY A 246 -12.23 -8.54 26.59
C GLY A 246 -11.69 -9.31 27.78
N ALA A 247 -12.57 -10.04 28.48
CA ALA A 247 -12.18 -10.84 29.66
C ALA A 247 -11.34 -12.07 29.29
N THR A 248 -11.60 -12.70 28.14
CA THR A 248 -10.98 -13.97 27.71
C THR A 248 -10.30 -13.91 26.36
N GLU A 249 -10.61 -12.91 25.55
CA GLU A 249 -10.07 -12.74 24.20
C GLU A 249 -9.94 -11.26 23.83
N ILE A 250 -9.12 -10.98 22.83
CA ILE A 250 -8.99 -9.67 22.18
C ILE A 250 -9.74 -9.74 20.85
N VAL A 251 -10.70 -8.84 20.65
CA VAL A 251 -11.52 -8.78 19.43
C VAL A 251 -11.19 -7.52 18.67
N GLY A 252 -10.74 -7.68 17.42
CA GLY A 252 -10.58 -6.61 16.45
C GLY A 252 -11.85 -6.46 15.61
N ALA A 253 -12.35 -5.25 15.48
CA ALA A 253 -13.44 -4.91 14.57
C ALA A 253 -13.03 -3.70 13.71
N TYR A 254 -13.64 -3.54 12.56
CA TYR A 254 -13.35 -2.45 11.64
C TYR A 254 -14.43 -1.36 11.77
N PRO A 255 -14.15 -0.25 12.47
CA PRO A 255 -15.12 0.82 12.67
C PRO A 255 -15.50 1.48 11.35
N ARG A 256 -16.72 1.99 11.27
CA ARG A 256 -17.19 2.77 10.11
C ARG A 256 -16.46 4.09 10.01
N LEU A 257 -16.29 4.53 8.77
CA LEU A 257 -15.68 5.79 8.41
C LEU A 257 -16.53 6.48 7.34
N ASN A 258 -16.91 7.74 7.59
CA ASN A 258 -17.35 8.64 6.53
C ASN A 258 -16.20 9.60 6.21
N ALA A 259 -15.74 9.60 4.97
CA ALA A 259 -14.68 10.49 4.52
C ALA A 259 -15.23 11.47 3.49
N TYR A 260 -14.88 12.74 3.65
CA TYR A 260 -15.24 13.84 2.76
C TYR A 260 -13.97 14.58 2.40
N GLY A 261 -13.73 14.87 1.14
CA GLY A 261 -12.52 15.57 0.78
C GLY A 261 -12.54 16.25 -0.56
N ALA A 262 -11.44 16.94 -0.84
CA ALA A 262 -11.23 17.60 -2.11
C ALA A 262 -9.73 17.61 -2.45
N SER A 263 -9.44 17.75 -3.74
CA SER A 263 -8.08 17.97 -4.22
C SER A 263 -8.04 18.99 -5.35
N LEU A 264 -6.89 19.62 -5.48
CA LEU A 264 -6.55 20.56 -6.54
C LEU A 264 -5.14 20.24 -7.04
N THR A 265 -4.98 20.06 -8.33
CA THR A 265 -3.65 19.82 -8.94
C THR A 265 -3.51 20.65 -10.20
N GLY A 266 -2.36 21.28 -10.37
CA GLY A 266 -2.11 22.10 -11.56
C GLY A 266 -0.72 22.70 -11.60
N PRO A 267 -0.39 23.35 -12.72
CA PRO A 267 0.93 23.93 -12.92
C PRO A 267 1.15 25.15 -12.01
N LEU A 268 2.32 25.19 -11.37
CA LEU A 268 2.81 26.34 -10.62
C LEU A 268 4.29 26.57 -10.93
N GLY A 269 4.59 27.67 -11.57
CA GLY A 269 5.97 27.95 -12.01
C GLY A 269 6.48 26.89 -12.99
N LYS A 270 7.57 26.20 -12.63
CA LYS A 270 8.19 25.12 -13.44
C LYS A 270 7.72 23.71 -13.04
N GLY A 271 6.83 23.61 -12.08
CA GLY A 271 6.41 22.32 -11.55
C GLY A 271 4.89 22.22 -11.41
N VAL A 272 4.47 21.23 -10.65
CA VAL A 272 3.07 20.92 -10.37
C VAL A 272 2.82 21.06 -8.87
N LEU A 273 1.85 21.88 -8.49
CA LEU A 273 1.31 21.97 -7.14
C LEU A 273 0.17 20.97 -6.98
N SER A 274 0.15 20.27 -5.87
CA SER A 274 -0.93 19.37 -5.45
C SER A 274 -1.39 19.78 -4.05
N LEU A 275 -2.68 19.99 -3.90
CA LEU A 275 -3.33 20.25 -2.61
C LEU A 275 -4.38 19.16 -2.38
N GLU A 276 -4.45 18.63 -1.18
CA GLU A 276 -5.46 17.65 -0.82
C GLU A 276 -5.93 17.89 0.61
N GLY A 277 -7.22 17.77 0.84
CA GLY A 277 -7.82 17.88 2.16
C GLY A 277 -8.91 16.84 2.36
N GLY A 278 -9.15 16.47 3.63
CA GLY A 278 -10.20 15.53 3.98
C GLY A 278 -10.66 15.69 5.42
N TYR A 279 -11.91 15.36 5.66
CA TYR A 279 -12.49 15.20 6.97
C TYR A 279 -12.94 13.73 7.14
N TYR A 280 -12.44 13.09 8.17
CA TYR A 280 -12.77 11.73 8.57
C TYR A 280 -13.73 11.80 9.76
N ASP A 281 -14.97 11.38 9.57
CA ASP A 281 -15.97 11.25 10.63
C ASP A 281 -16.01 9.78 11.08
N SER A 282 -15.80 9.55 12.38
CA SER A 282 -15.91 8.23 13.03
C SER A 282 -17.27 8.09 13.68
N PRO A 283 -18.29 7.52 13.00
CA PRO A 283 -19.68 7.50 13.50
C PRO A 283 -19.83 6.73 14.80
N GLU A 284 -18.98 5.75 15.07
CA GLU A 284 -19.03 4.90 16.24
C GLU A 284 -18.43 5.56 17.49
N ASP A 285 -17.58 6.58 17.32
CA ASP A 285 -17.00 7.35 18.41
C ASP A 285 -16.86 8.84 18.08
N ARG A 286 -17.99 9.51 17.82
CA ARG A 286 -18.00 10.94 17.49
C ARG A 286 -17.50 11.85 18.59
N ASN A 287 -17.46 11.36 19.84
CA ASN A 287 -17.03 12.13 20.99
C ASN A 287 -15.59 11.82 21.44
N GLY A 288 -14.88 10.94 20.74
CA GLY A 288 -13.50 10.57 21.01
C GLY A 288 -13.28 9.89 22.36
N ARG A 289 -14.25 9.11 22.87
CA ARG A 289 -14.19 8.47 24.19
C ARG A 289 -13.82 7.00 24.17
N ASP A 290 -13.81 6.37 23.00
CA ASP A 290 -13.31 5.01 22.80
C ASP A 290 -11.90 5.06 22.20
N PRO A 291 -10.84 4.88 23.02
CA PRO A 291 -9.46 5.02 22.54
C PRO A 291 -9.03 3.90 21.57
N SER A 292 -9.85 2.85 21.41
CA SER A 292 -9.62 1.79 20.42
C SER A 292 -10.08 2.20 19.01
N VAL A 293 -11.02 3.14 18.91
CA VAL A 293 -11.53 3.66 17.64
C VAL A 293 -10.74 4.90 17.22
N GLU A 294 -10.38 4.99 15.92
CA GLU A 294 -9.76 6.20 15.40
C GLU A 294 -10.70 7.40 15.57
N ASN A 295 -10.19 8.47 16.19
CA ASN A 295 -10.95 9.69 16.43
C ASN A 295 -11.26 10.41 15.12
N SER A 296 -12.36 11.16 15.07
CA SER A 296 -12.65 12.05 13.93
C SER A 296 -11.52 13.07 13.75
N GLN A 297 -11.12 13.33 12.49
CA GLN A 297 -9.93 14.13 12.22
C GLN A 297 -9.98 14.88 10.89
N PHE A 298 -9.28 16.01 10.84
CA PHE A 298 -8.99 16.70 9.58
C PHE A 298 -7.61 16.28 9.09
N ARG A 299 -7.50 16.09 7.78
CA ARG A 299 -6.24 15.78 7.10
C ARG A 299 -5.99 16.79 5.99
N SER A 300 -4.74 17.19 5.80
CA SER A 300 -4.34 18.07 4.71
C SER A 300 -2.99 17.70 4.15
N LEU A 301 -2.77 18.01 2.88
CA LEU A 301 -1.52 17.79 2.18
C LEU A 301 -1.27 18.95 1.22
N VAL A 302 -0.02 19.41 1.19
CA VAL A 302 0.52 20.31 0.18
C VAL A 302 1.73 19.63 -0.42
N GLY A 303 1.72 19.45 -1.73
CA GLY A 303 2.81 18.82 -2.48
C GLY A 303 3.26 19.67 -3.64
N TYR A 304 4.54 19.61 -3.96
CA TYR A 304 5.12 20.22 -5.15
C TYR A 304 6.13 19.30 -5.79
N SER A 305 6.00 19.11 -7.11
CA SER A 305 6.88 18.27 -7.93
C SER A 305 7.43 19.08 -9.09
N GLN A 306 8.73 18.96 -9.35
CA GLN A 306 9.41 19.67 -10.44
C GLN A 306 10.49 18.79 -11.06
N GLN A 307 10.63 18.87 -12.38
CA GLN A 307 11.82 18.41 -13.07
C GLN A 307 12.96 19.41 -12.83
N LEU A 308 14.09 18.92 -12.27
CA LEU A 308 15.25 19.77 -11.95
C LEU A 308 16.18 19.96 -13.14
N TRP A 309 16.48 18.85 -13.83
CA TRP A 309 17.26 18.76 -15.07
C TRP A 309 16.80 17.53 -15.84
N GLU A 310 17.47 17.19 -16.92
CA GLU A 310 17.14 16.02 -17.75
C GLU A 310 17.10 14.74 -16.92
N ASP A 311 16.01 13.98 -17.04
CA ASP A 311 15.76 12.72 -16.33
C ASP A 311 15.79 12.81 -14.78
N ALA A 312 15.78 14.02 -14.20
CA ALA A 312 15.74 14.22 -12.74
C ALA A 312 14.46 14.90 -12.27
N THR A 313 13.77 14.29 -11.34
CA THR A 313 12.55 14.83 -10.72
C THR A 313 12.71 14.88 -9.21
N LEU A 314 12.29 15.99 -8.62
CA LEU A 314 12.19 16.15 -7.17
C LEU A 314 10.75 16.52 -6.81
N SER A 315 10.18 15.81 -5.84
CA SER A 315 8.92 16.20 -5.21
C SER A 315 9.06 16.23 -3.69
N GLY A 316 8.30 17.12 -3.06
CA GLY A 316 8.19 17.22 -1.62
C GLY A 316 6.75 17.44 -1.21
N GLN A 317 6.38 16.94 -0.03
CA GLN A 317 5.04 17.10 0.52
C GLN A 317 5.11 17.41 2.01
N LEU A 318 4.13 18.19 2.47
CA LEU A 318 3.81 18.38 3.88
C LEU A 318 2.39 17.87 4.12
N TYR A 319 2.27 17.00 5.10
CA TYR A 319 1.02 16.39 5.53
C TYR A 319 0.73 16.75 6.97
N GLY A 320 -0.52 17.04 7.27
CA GLY A 320 -1.02 17.31 8.63
C GLY A 320 -2.30 16.54 8.91
N GLU A 321 -2.43 16.02 10.15
CA GLU A 321 -3.57 15.29 10.66
C GLU A 321 -3.94 15.84 12.03
N TRP A 322 -5.16 16.38 12.20
CA TRP A 322 -5.66 16.96 13.44
C TRP A 322 -6.75 16.12 14.06
N MET A 323 -6.46 15.49 15.17
CA MET A 323 -7.45 14.79 16.00
C MET A 323 -8.43 15.79 16.62
N ARG A 324 -9.73 15.59 16.40
CA ARG A 324 -10.76 16.53 16.83
C ARG A 324 -10.98 16.54 18.34
N ASP A 325 -11.34 15.40 18.91
CA ASP A 325 -11.76 15.29 20.31
C ASP A 325 -10.61 14.80 21.21
N TYR A 326 -9.43 15.40 21.05
CA TYR A 326 -8.18 14.98 21.70
C TYR A 326 -8.26 14.92 23.23
N ALA A 327 -8.95 15.85 23.88
CA ALA A 327 -9.08 15.86 25.33
C ALA A 327 -9.86 14.64 25.85
N ALA A 328 -10.91 14.23 25.13
CA ALA A 328 -11.69 13.04 25.47
C ALA A 328 -10.88 11.78 25.27
N TYR A 329 -10.17 11.66 24.14
CA TYR A 329 -9.23 10.58 23.85
C TYR A 329 -8.18 10.44 24.97
N ARG A 330 -7.53 11.54 25.37
CA ARG A 330 -6.53 11.53 26.44
C ARG A 330 -7.08 11.09 27.80
N ALA A 331 -8.31 11.47 28.09
CA ALA A 331 -8.97 11.13 29.37
C ALA A 331 -9.37 9.66 29.45
N THR A 332 -9.55 8.98 28.31
CA THR A 332 -10.01 7.59 28.24
C THR A 332 -8.91 6.60 27.85
N LEU A 333 -7.71 7.11 27.47
CA LEU A 333 -6.58 6.26 27.09
C LEU A 333 -6.16 5.38 28.28
N PRO A 334 -6.10 4.05 28.13
CA PRO A 334 -5.67 3.17 29.21
C PRO A 334 -4.23 3.45 29.67
N ALA A 335 -3.95 3.24 30.94
CA ALA A 335 -2.60 3.42 31.49
C ALA A 335 -1.61 2.49 30.78
N GLY A 336 -0.43 3.04 30.43
CA GLY A 336 0.63 2.30 29.74
C GLY A 336 0.54 2.31 28.20
N PHE A 337 -0.58 2.75 27.63
CA PHE A 337 -0.66 2.90 26.18
C PHE A 337 0.00 4.21 25.71
N PRO A 338 0.79 4.20 24.61
CA PRO A 338 1.37 5.41 24.08
C PRO A 338 0.30 6.33 23.53
N ALA A 339 0.34 7.60 23.95
CA ALA A 339 -0.59 8.59 23.44
C ALA A 339 -0.17 9.08 22.05
N LYS A 340 -1.13 9.15 21.13
CA LYS A 340 -0.95 9.85 19.86
C LYS A 340 -0.89 11.37 20.11
N ASP A 341 -0.19 12.10 19.25
CA ASP A 341 -0.20 13.55 19.25
C ASP A 341 -1.55 14.09 18.76
N ARG A 342 -1.93 15.28 19.24
CA ARG A 342 -3.14 15.97 18.74
C ARG A 342 -3.00 16.32 17.25
N VAL A 343 -1.79 16.72 16.86
CA VAL A 343 -1.44 17.05 15.49
C VAL A 343 -0.28 16.17 15.09
N ARG A 344 -0.49 15.38 14.05
CA ARG A 344 0.55 14.57 13.43
C ARG A 344 0.99 15.26 12.14
N GLU A 345 2.28 15.52 12.03
CA GLU A 345 2.86 16.18 10.87
C GLU A 345 3.94 15.29 10.26
N VAL A 346 3.89 15.16 8.93
CA VAL A 346 4.85 14.36 8.15
C VAL A 346 5.31 15.18 6.95
N ALA A 347 6.62 15.25 6.76
CA ALA A 347 7.21 15.74 5.52
C ALA A 347 7.70 14.54 4.68
N THR A 348 7.59 14.64 3.35
CA THR A 348 8.19 13.66 2.43
C THR A 348 9.08 14.33 1.41
N LEU A 349 10.05 13.57 0.91
CA LEU A 349 10.88 13.92 -0.24
C LEU A 349 10.95 12.69 -1.14
N HIS A 350 10.75 12.90 -2.44
CA HIS A 350 10.92 11.88 -3.46
C HIS A 350 11.82 12.43 -4.56
N PHE A 351 12.96 11.79 -4.75
CA PHE A 351 13.92 12.10 -5.79
C PHE A 351 14.08 10.91 -6.73
N THR A 352 13.94 11.14 -8.03
CA THR A 352 14.17 10.16 -9.08
C THR A 352 15.20 10.72 -10.06
N GLN A 353 16.21 9.92 -10.40
CA GLN A 353 17.17 10.22 -11.46
C GLN A 353 17.37 8.99 -12.32
N MET A 354 17.22 9.16 -13.64
CA MET A 354 17.56 8.14 -14.61
C MET A 354 18.92 8.44 -15.27
N PHE A 355 19.65 7.38 -15.62
CA PHE A 355 20.98 7.43 -16.24
C PHE A 355 21.05 6.41 -17.37
N ALA A 356 22.14 6.46 -18.14
CA ALA A 356 22.47 5.49 -19.19
C ALA A 356 21.30 5.24 -20.17
N HIS A 357 20.74 6.31 -20.72
CA HIS A 357 19.55 6.27 -21.59
C HIS A 357 18.35 5.58 -20.89
N GLN A 358 18.15 5.91 -19.61
CA GLN A 358 17.07 5.41 -18.74
C GLN A 358 17.19 3.93 -18.35
N ALA A 359 18.30 3.25 -18.72
CA ALA A 359 18.54 1.87 -18.29
C ALA A 359 18.79 1.76 -16.77
N VAL A 360 19.30 2.81 -16.12
CA VAL A 360 19.50 2.87 -14.66
C VAL A 360 18.56 3.90 -14.07
N THR A 361 17.76 3.51 -13.06
CA THR A 361 16.88 4.41 -12.32
C THR A 361 17.26 4.39 -10.84
N PHE A 362 17.67 5.53 -10.30
CA PHE A 362 17.84 5.75 -8.88
C PHE A 362 16.58 6.41 -8.32
N ASN A 363 16.02 5.85 -7.25
CA ASN A 363 14.92 6.44 -6.48
C ASN A 363 15.34 6.60 -5.03
N PHE A 364 14.95 7.70 -4.43
CA PHE A 364 15.08 7.94 -3.00
C PHE A 364 13.78 8.54 -2.49
N PHE A 365 13.05 7.78 -1.68
CA PHE A 365 11.89 8.29 -0.96
C PHE A 365 12.20 8.40 0.52
N ALA A 366 11.75 9.49 1.16
CA ALA A 366 11.95 9.73 2.57
C ALA A 366 10.68 10.27 3.23
N PHE A 367 10.38 9.73 4.41
CA PHE A 367 9.39 10.26 5.34
C PHE A 367 10.09 10.80 6.58
N TRP A 368 9.66 11.96 7.05
CA TRP A 368 10.02 12.55 8.34
C TRP A 368 8.75 12.81 9.13
N GLY A 369 8.50 12.03 10.19
CA GLY A 369 7.49 12.31 11.20
C GLY A 369 7.98 13.46 12.09
N LEU A 370 7.51 14.68 11.80
CA LEU A 370 7.98 15.89 12.48
C LEU A 370 7.53 15.92 13.93
N SER A 371 6.28 15.53 14.20
CA SER A 371 5.72 15.40 15.55
C SER A 371 6.24 14.15 16.27
N GLU A 372 6.25 13.01 15.61
CA GLU A 372 6.64 11.71 16.19
C GLU A 372 8.18 11.54 16.29
N LYS A 373 8.97 12.42 15.64
CA LYS A 373 10.44 12.41 15.60
C LYS A 373 11.00 11.09 15.08
N ASP A 374 10.37 10.54 14.07
CA ASP A 374 10.77 9.32 13.40
C ASP A 374 11.00 9.54 11.90
N ARG A 375 11.53 8.54 11.21
CA ARG A 375 11.88 8.65 9.79
C ARG A 375 11.89 7.28 9.13
N TYR A 376 11.62 7.30 7.84
CA TYR A 376 11.72 6.12 6.99
C TYR A 376 12.31 6.51 5.65
N PHE A 377 13.41 5.85 5.25
CA PHE A 377 14.11 6.08 3.99
C PHE A 377 14.05 4.85 3.12
N ILE A 378 13.80 5.05 1.84
CA ILE A 378 13.64 4.01 0.82
C ILE A 378 14.54 4.34 -0.39
N PRO A 379 15.87 4.15 -0.29
CA PRO A 379 16.73 4.21 -1.46
C PRO A 379 16.56 2.96 -2.30
N SER A 380 16.52 3.10 -3.64
CA SER A 380 16.60 1.98 -4.57
C SER A 380 17.33 2.34 -5.86
N LEU A 381 17.93 1.33 -6.47
CA LEU A 381 18.59 1.41 -7.75
C LEU A 381 18.12 0.24 -8.62
N ARG A 382 17.45 0.56 -9.73
CA ARG A 382 17.01 -0.40 -10.73
C ARG A 382 17.92 -0.33 -11.95
N TYR A 383 18.25 -1.49 -12.51
CA TYR A 383 18.91 -1.64 -13.80
C TYR A 383 18.06 -2.49 -14.74
N ALA A 384 17.72 -1.95 -15.90
CA ALA A 384 17.07 -2.67 -16.98
C ALA A 384 18.16 -3.23 -17.91
N PHE A 385 18.31 -4.56 -17.95
CA PHE A 385 19.24 -5.23 -18.85
C PHE A 385 18.75 -5.21 -20.29
N ASN A 386 17.44 -5.27 -20.45
CA ASN A 386 16.69 -5.12 -21.70
C ASN A 386 15.21 -4.87 -21.36
N ASP A 387 14.33 -4.82 -22.36
CA ASP A 387 12.90 -4.54 -22.19
C ASP A 387 12.17 -5.58 -21.33
N ASN A 388 12.70 -6.80 -21.24
CA ASN A 388 12.07 -7.92 -20.53
C ASN A 388 12.69 -8.18 -19.15
N LEU A 389 13.97 -7.87 -18.94
CA LEU A 389 14.71 -8.23 -17.73
C LEU A 389 15.22 -7.00 -17.01
N TRP A 390 14.88 -6.88 -15.73
CA TRP A 390 15.43 -5.86 -14.84
C TRP A 390 15.74 -6.43 -13.45
N ALA A 391 16.65 -5.78 -12.75
CA ALA A 391 16.92 -6.02 -11.34
C ALA A 391 16.87 -4.70 -10.56
N GLU A 392 16.46 -4.77 -9.31
CA GLU A 392 16.40 -3.63 -8.38
C GLU A 392 16.97 -4.05 -7.04
N ILE A 393 17.91 -3.25 -6.53
CA ILE A 393 18.36 -3.33 -5.13
C ILE A 393 17.84 -2.10 -4.39
N GLY A 394 17.53 -2.29 -3.11
CA GLY A 394 17.10 -1.16 -2.27
C GLY A 394 17.12 -1.52 -0.80
N ALA A 395 16.68 -0.57 0.02
CA ALA A 395 16.62 -0.75 1.45
C ALA A 395 15.40 -0.06 2.08
N ASN A 396 14.94 -0.60 3.20
CA ASN A 396 13.95 -0.02 4.08
C ASN A 396 14.66 0.34 5.40
N ILE A 397 14.84 1.65 5.65
CA ILE A 397 15.63 2.17 6.77
C ILE A 397 14.71 2.95 7.71
N PHE A 398 14.25 2.29 8.75
CA PHE A 398 13.42 2.89 9.80
C PHE A 398 14.28 3.43 10.93
N ALA A 399 13.96 4.60 11.48
CA ALA A 399 14.72 5.23 12.56
C ALA A 399 13.89 6.20 13.39
N GLY A 400 14.36 6.57 14.57
CA GLY A 400 13.79 7.62 15.42
C GLY A 400 13.04 7.09 16.64
N SER A 401 12.07 7.84 17.12
CA SER A 401 11.30 7.51 18.33
C SER A 401 10.50 6.21 18.15
N ARG A 402 10.63 5.28 19.10
CA ARG A 402 9.89 4.01 19.08
C ARG A 402 8.37 4.16 19.24
N ASN A 403 7.91 5.33 19.66
CA ASN A 403 6.48 5.62 19.78
C ASN A 403 5.88 6.11 18.45
N GLY A 404 6.71 6.46 17.47
CA GLY A 404 6.28 6.84 16.13
C GLY A 404 6.02 5.64 15.23
N VAL A 405 5.28 5.86 14.15
CA VAL A 405 4.90 4.83 13.18
C VAL A 405 6.12 4.15 12.58
N PHE A 406 7.09 4.92 12.10
CA PHE A 406 8.30 4.39 11.47
C PHE A 406 9.35 3.97 12.50
N GLY A 407 9.44 4.69 13.62
CA GLY A 407 10.40 4.37 14.68
C GLY A 407 10.09 3.05 15.40
N SER A 408 8.82 2.66 15.52
CA SER A 408 8.41 1.35 16.03
C SER A 408 8.93 0.19 15.17
N MET A 409 9.15 0.44 13.87
CA MET A 409 9.60 -0.52 12.88
C MET A 409 11.15 -0.65 12.79
N GLN A 410 11.92 0.06 13.61
CA GLN A 410 13.40 0.12 13.47
C GLN A 410 14.11 -1.24 13.53
N ASN A 411 13.51 -2.25 14.18
CA ASN A 411 14.02 -3.61 14.20
C ASN A 411 13.78 -4.38 12.87
N ASN A 412 13.02 -3.79 11.95
CA ASN A 412 12.64 -4.38 10.67
C ASN A 412 13.40 -3.78 9.47
N ARG A 413 14.49 -3.03 9.73
CA ARG A 413 15.39 -2.57 8.67
C ARG A 413 15.81 -3.73 7.80
N ASN A 414 15.71 -3.56 6.50
CA ASN A 414 16.06 -4.61 5.55
C ASN A 414 16.66 -4.02 4.28
N ALA A 415 17.47 -4.81 3.60
CA ALA A 415 17.89 -4.58 2.23
C ALA A 415 17.23 -5.65 1.35
N TYR A 416 16.86 -5.28 0.14
CA TYR A 416 16.18 -6.19 -0.76
C TYR A 416 16.80 -6.23 -2.15
N LEU A 417 16.56 -7.35 -2.82
CA LEU A 417 16.84 -7.57 -4.23
C LEU A 417 15.58 -8.10 -4.90
N THR A 418 15.18 -7.47 -6.00
CA THR A 418 14.12 -7.94 -6.89
C THR A 418 14.69 -8.17 -8.27
N VAL A 419 14.40 -9.32 -8.87
CA VAL A 419 14.70 -9.60 -10.27
C VAL A 419 13.40 -9.99 -10.95
N ARG A 420 13.08 -9.37 -12.09
CA ARG A 420 11.88 -9.68 -12.87
C ARG A 420 12.21 -9.89 -14.33
N TYR A 421 11.66 -10.96 -14.86
CA TYR A 421 11.59 -11.25 -16.29
C TYR A 421 10.14 -11.20 -16.75
N ALA A 422 9.83 -10.33 -17.68
CA ALA A 422 8.50 -10.14 -18.27
C ALA A 422 8.50 -10.62 -19.73
N HIS A 423 7.36 -11.12 -20.19
CA HIS A 423 7.18 -11.57 -21.57
C HIS A 423 5.84 -11.07 -22.09
#